data_15a989d9e0e5d5de29557291663f0713
#
_entry.id   15a989d9e0e5d5de29557291663f0713
#
_cell.length_a   1.000
_cell.length_b   1.000
_cell.length_c   1.000
_cell.angle_alpha   90.00
_cell.angle_beta   90.00
_cell.angle_gamma   90.00
#
_symmetry.space_group_name_H-M   'P 1'
#
loop_
_entity.id
_entity.type
_entity.pdbx_description
1 polymer ?
#
loop_
_entity_poly.entity_id
_entity_poly.type
_entity_poly.pdbx_seq_one_letter_code
_entity_poly.pdbx_strand_id
1 'polypeptide(L)'
;YQVKRYWHKADLKDFDFNRRLSLSQTFDKGFRTRAKDNSHVNGYDDLYREAVGLLRSDAIKAFDITAEEDSVKEKYGKNRFGQGCLLARRLIENDVRFVEVTTGGWDMHRGLKDAITTKGAELDNALSALIDDLKQRGRLESTMIVVATEFGRSPKINVNAGRDHHPAAFSTLLIGGGINTGQVYGVSDEDGFYVEDQNVSVQDFNATIAAAMGLQHDEEIFSPTGRPFTISNGGTPIADLLA
;
A
#
# COMPACT_ATOMS: atom_id res chain seq x y z
N TYR A 1 1.07 -13.58 9.28
CA TYR A 1 1.87 -14.74 9.72
C TYR A 1 3.27 -14.33 10.21
N GLN A 2 3.89 -13.30 9.65
CA GLN A 2 5.18 -12.79 10.16
C GLN A 2 5.02 -11.96 11.43
N VAL A 3 3.93 -11.24 11.59
CA VAL A 3 3.62 -10.45 12.80
C VAL A 3 3.54 -11.35 14.03
N LYS A 4 2.93 -12.53 13.93
CA LYS A 4 2.87 -13.51 15.04
C LYS A 4 4.25 -13.92 15.58
N ARG A 5 5.29 -13.94 14.73
CA ARG A 5 6.67 -14.26 15.15
C ARG A 5 7.33 -13.13 15.96
N TYR A 6 6.94 -11.89 15.73
CA TYR A 6 7.44 -10.75 16.51
C TYR A 6 6.75 -10.62 17.86
N TRP A 7 5.44 -10.90 17.93
CA TRP A 7 4.68 -10.89 19.19
C TRP A 7 5.17 -11.91 20.21
N HIS A 8 5.46 -13.14 19.80
CA HIS A 8 5.96 -14.18 20.72
C HIS A 8 7.39 -13.94 21.25
N LYS A 9 8.12 -12.98 20.70
CA LYS A 9 9.40 -12.51 21.25
C LYS A 9 9.28 -11.33 22.20
N ALA A 10 8.11 -10.73 22.30
CA ALA A 10 7.81 -9.63 23.23
C ALA A 10 7.63 -10.10 24.70
N ASP A 11 7.70 -11.40 24.99
CA ASP A 11 7.80 -11.93 26.36
C ASP A 11 9.16 -11.65 27.04
N LEU A 12 10.03 -10.88 26.39
CA LEU A 12 11.17 -10.28 27.08
C LEU A 12 10.65 -9.24 28.06
N LYS A 13 10.75 -9.53 29.36
CA LYS A 13 10.46 -8.55 30.39
C LYS A 13 11.14 -7.22 30.03
N ASP A 14 10.49 -6.10 30.22
CA ASP A 14 11.02 -4.76 29.90
C ASP A 14 12.45 -4.56 30.42
N PHE A 15 12.78 -5.17 31.54
CA PHE A 15 14.11 -5.18 32.11
C PHE A 15 15.15 -5.84 31.18
N ASP A 16 14.85 -6.99 30.58
CA ASP A 16 15.79 -7.70 29.72
C ASP A 16 15.99 -6.98 28.38
N PHE A 17 14.93 -6.37 27.85
CA PHE A 17 15.00 -5.57 26.65
C PHE A 17 15.85 -4.31 26.87
N ASN A 18 15.61 -3.56 27.95
CA ASN A 18 16.37 -2.36 28.31
C ASN A 18 17.84 -2.67 28.57
N ARG A 19 18.13 -3.79 29.25
CA ARG A 19 19.49 -4.24 29.49
C ARG A 19 20.23 -4.56 28.20
N ARG A 20 19.58 -5.26 27.27
CA ARG A 20 20.17 -5.58 25.94
C ARG A 20 20.44 -4.32 25.13
N LEU A 21 19.50 -3.38 25.11
CA LEU A 21 19.65 -2.09 24.43
C LEU A 21 20.84 -1.28 25.02
N SER A 22 20.92 -1.19 26.35
CA SER A 22 22.03 -0.50 27.02
C SER A 22 23.39 -1.16 26.75
N LEU A 23 23.46 -2.49 26.75
CA LEU A 23 24.67 -3.23 26.41
C LEU A 23 25.09 -2.96 24.96
N SER A 24 24.17 -3.03 23.99
CA SER A 24 24.44 -2.72 22.58
C SER A 24 25.03 -1.30 22.45
N GLN A 25 24.38 -0.30 23.06
CA GLN A 25 24.86 1.09 23.03
C GLN A 25 26.25 1.24 23.65
N THR A 26 26.54 0.49 24.71
CA THR A 26 27.84 0.52 25.39
C THR A 26 28.94 -0.08 24.51
N PHE A 27 28.69 -1.24 23.88
CA PHE A 27 29.65 -1.90 22.99
C PHE A 27 29.91 -1.08 21.72
N ASP A 28 28.88 -0.44 21.17
CA ASP A 28 28.96 0.33 19.94
C ASP A 28 29.54 1.74 20.14
N LYS A 29 29.67 2.22 21.39
CA LYS A 29 30.08 3.61 21.68
C LYS A 29 31.37 4.03 20.98
N GLY A 30 32.40 3.17 20.99
CA GLY A 30 33.67 3.46 20.34
C GLY A 30 33.56 3.52 18.81
N PHE A 31 32.78 2.63 18.20
CA PHE A 31 32.50 2.65 16.77
C PHE A 31 31.72 3.90 16.37
N ARG A 32 30.63 4.22 17.06
CA ARG A 32 29.78 5.39 16.80
C ARG A 32 30.51 6.71 16.90
N THR A 33 31.43 6.82 17.87
CA THR A 33 32.27 8.02 18.00
C THR A 33 33.15 8.22 16.77
N ARG A 34 33.70 7.16 16.18
CA ARG A 34 34.52 7.24 14.96
C ARG A 34 33.69 7.45 13.70
N ALA A 35 32.46 6.96 13.68
CA ALA A 35 31.55 7.00 12.54
C ALA A 35 30.49 8.13 12.63
N LYS A 36 30.65 9.09 13.54
CA LYS A 36 29.65 10.14 13.84
C LYS A 36 29.19 10.95 12.62
N ASP A 37 30.08 11.12 11.61
CA ASP A 37 29.79 11.88 10.41
C ASP A 37 29.38 10.98 9.22
N ASN A 38 29.15 9.68 9.47
CA ASN A 38 28.72 8.73 8.45
C ASN A 38 27.20 8.68 8.37
N SER A 39 26.62 9.20 7.29
CA SER A 39 25.17 9.28 7.08
C SER A 39 24.48 7.90 7.10
N HIS A 40 25.12 6.84 6.61
CA HIS A 40 24.54 5.49 6.64
C HIS A 40 24.45 4.93 8.07
N VAL A 41 25.47 5.18 8.90
CA VAL A 41 25.46 4.76 10.31
C VAL A 41 24.39 5.52 11.08
N ASN A 42 24.28 6.83 10.86
CA ASN A 42 23.26 7.65 11.50
C ASN A 42 21.86 7.23 11.06
N GLY A 43 21.63 6.99 9.76
CA GLY A 43 20.35 6.50 9.26
C GLY A 43 19.95 5.14 9.83
N TYR A 44 20.92 4.22 10.01
CA TYR A 44 20.66 2.94 10.69
C TYR A 44 20.25 3.13 12.16
N ASP A 45 20.91 4.04 12.85
CA ASP A 45 20.60 4.36 14.25
C ASP A 45 19.22 4.99 14.42
N ASP A 46 18.81 5.83 13.47
CA ASP A 46 17.49 6.44 13.46
C ASP A 46 16.41 5.37 13.23
N LEU A 47 16.56 4.50 12.24
CA LEU A 47 15.65 3.38 11.99
C LEU A 47 15.55 2.44 13.21
N TYR A 48 16.67 2.15 13.87
CA TYR A 48 16.67 1.31 15.07
C TYR A 48 15.92 1.98 16.23
N ARG A 49 16.11 3.28 16.41
CA ARG A 49 15.43 4.08 17.44
C ARG A 49 13.92 4.14 17.20
N GLU A 50 13.51 4.34 15.94
CA GLU A 50 12.11 4.32 15.53
C GLU A 50 11.47 2.96 15.78
N ALA A 51 12.15 1.86 15.40
CA ALA A 51 11.67 0.51 15.65
C ALA A 51 11.49 0.23 17.16
N VAL A 52 12.44 0.65 17.99
CA VAL A 52 12.32 0.55 19.47
C VAL A 52 11.16 1.40 19.98
N GLY A 53 10.98 2.61 19.47
CA GLY A 53 9.86 3.49 19.79
C GLY A 53 8.52 2.84 19.47
N LEU A 54 8.38 2.26 18.27
CA LEU A 54 7.17 1.54 17.87
C LEU A 54 6.87 0.34 18.77
N LEU A 55 7.89 -0.48 19.10
CA LEU A 55 7.72 -1.64 19.99
C LEU A 55 7.24 -1.27 21.41
N ARG A 56 7.47 -0.03 21.85
CA ARG A 56 7.05 0.50 23.15
C ARG A 56 5.75 1.29 23.09
N SER A 57 5.27 1.57 21.89
CA SER A 57 4.06 2.34 21.66
C SER A 57 2.81 1.46 21.76
N ASP A 58 1.73 2.03 22.26
CA ASP A 58 0.40 1.40 22.18
C ASP A 58 -0.06 1.18 20.75
N ALA A 59 0.46 1.93 19.78
CA ALA A 59 0.17 1.77 18.35
C ALA A 59 0.50 0.36 17.81
N ILE A 60 1.41 -0.37 18.48
CA ILE A 60 1.70 -1.77 18.11
C ILE A 60 0.46 -2.67 18.22
N LYS A 61 -0.52 -2.32 19.06
CA LYS A 61 -1.78 -3.05 19.20
C LYS A 61 -2.62 -3.03 17.91
N ALA A 62 -2.39 -2.05 17.02
CA ALA A 62 -3.03 -2.02 15.71
C ALA A 62 -2.70 -3.26 14.86
N PHE A 63 -1.52 -3.82 15.03
CA PHE A 63 -1.08 -5.02 14.30
C PHE A 63 -1.72 -6.32 14.80
N ASP A 64 -2.37 -6.29 15.96
CA ASP A 64 -3.03 -7.48 16.53
C ASP A 64 -4.46 -7.65 15.99
N ILE A 65 -4.58 -8.25 14.81
CA ILE A 65 -5.88 -8.57 14.21
C ILE A 65 -6.63 -9.68 14.97
N THR A 66 -6.00 -10.37 15.94
CA THR A 66 -6.69 -11.38 16.75
C THR A 66 -7.69 -10.74 17.71
N ALA A 67 -7.52 -9.46 18.02
CA ALA A 67 -8.44 -8.68 18.84
C ALA A 67 -9.77 -8.37 18.13
N GLU A 68 -9.87 -8.55 16.82
CA GLU A 68 -11.11 -8.38 16.07
C GLU A 68 -12.05 -9.56 16.27
N GLU A 69 -13.35 -9.31 16.21
CA GLU A 69 -14.36 -10.36 16.24
C GLU A 69 -14.25 -11.28 15.02
N ASP A 70 -14.61 -12.55 15.18
CA ASP A 70 -14.53 -13.53 14.11
C ASP A 70 -15.43 -13.17 12.92
N SER A 71 -16.60 -12.58 13.16
CA SER A 71 -17.50 -12.05 12.14
C SER A 71 -16.84 -10.99 11.25
N VAL A 72 -16.04 -10.08 11.83
CA VAL A 72 -15.29 -9.08 11.09
C VAL A 72 -14.20 -9.74 10.25
N LYS A 73 -13.43 -10.66 10.84
CA LYS A 73 -12.39 -11.41 10.12
C LYS A 73 -12.96 -12.22 8.95
N GLU A 74 -14.16 -12.77 9.10
CA GLU A 74 -14.87 -13.50 8.05
C GLU A 74 -15.33 -12.59 6.91
N LYS A 75 -15.84 -11.40 7.24
CA LYS A 75 -16.26 -10.39 6.25
C LYS A 75 -15.14 -10.01 5.29
N TYR A 76 -13.91 -9.85 5.79
CA TYR A 76 -12.74 -9.56 4.94
C TYR A 76 -12.20 -10.80 4.21
N GLY A 77 -12.62 -12.00 4.62
CA GLY A 77 -12.08 -13.27 4.14
C GLY A 77 -10.86 -13.75 4.95
N LYS A 78 -10.79 -15.05 5.19
CA LYS A 78 -9.71 -15.68 5.99
C LYS A 78 -8.41 -15.90 5.21
N ASN A 79 -8.34 -15.44 3.95
CA ASN A 79 -7.14 -15.48 3.13
C ASN A 79 -6.15 -14.36 3.51
N ARG A 80 -4.92 -14.45 3.00
CA ARG A 80 -3.84 -13.50 3.32
C ARG A 80 -4.17 -12.06 2.94
N PHE A 81 -4.81 -11.88 1.78
CA PHE A 81 -5.14 -10.54 1.26
C PHE A 81 -6.23 -9.89 2.10
N GLY A 82 -7.33 -10.60 2.38
CA GLY A 82 -8.41 -10.10 3.22
C GLY A 82 -7.95 -9.71 4.62
N GLN A 83 -7.12 -10.54 5.26
CA GLN A 83 -6.55 -10.19 6.57
C GLN A 83 -5.54 -9.03 6.48
N GLY A 84 -4.88 -8.84 5.33
CA GLY A 84 -4.07 -7.66 5.04
C GLY A 84 -4.90 -6.38 4.95
N CYS A 85 -6.06 -6.41 4.27
CA CYS A 85 -7.00 -5.30 4.21
C CYS A 85 -7.60 -4.97 5.59
N LEU A 86 -7.92 -5.97 6.40
CA LEU A 86 -8.34 -5.77 7.80
C LEU A 86 -7.25 -5.07 8.62
N LEU A 87 -5.99 -5.50 8.47
CA LEU A 87 -4.86 -4.84 9.11
C LEU A 87 -4.71 -3.39 8.62
N ALA A 88 -4.85 -3.14 7.31
CA ALA A 88 -4.79 -1.80 6.74
C ALA A 88 -5.84 -0.87 7.40
N ARG A 89 -7.08 -1.31 7.55
CA ARG A 89 -8.13 -0.55 8.24
C ARG A 89 -7.71 -0.19 9.67
N ARG A 90 -7.17 -1.14 10.44
CA ARG A 90 -6.69 -0.90 11.81
C ARG A 90 -5.53 0.09 11.87
N LEU A 91 -4.62 0.02 10.91
CA LEU A 91 -3.50 0.96 10.81
C LEU A 91 -3.98 2.37 10.51
N ILE A 92 -4.94 2.54 9.60
CA ILE A 92 -5.57 3.84 9.30
C ILE A 92 -6.28 4.40 10.53
N GLU A 93 -6.95 3.58 11.34
CA GLU A 93 -7.56 4.01 12.60
C GLU A 93 -6.52 4.49 13.64
N ASN A 94 -5.29 4.08 13.50
CA ASN A 94 -4.15 4.51 14.33
C ASN A 94 -3.28 5.55 13.61
N ASP A 95 -3.87 6.32 12.69
CA ASP A 95 -3.27 7.46 11.98
C ASP A 95 -2.01 7.13 11.16
N VAL A 96 -1.87 5.87 10.70
CA VAL A 96 -0.86 5.49 9.72
C VAL A 96 -1.27 6.07 8.37
N ARG A 97 -0.46 6.97 7.84
CA ARG A 97 -0.80 7.76 6.65
C ARG A 97 -0.73 7.01 5.32
N PHE A 98 0.07 5.95 5.24
CA PHE A 98 0.23 5.15 4.03
C PHE A 98 0.34 3.66 4.38
N VAL A 99 -0.48 2.85 3.75
CA VAL A 99 -0.48 1.39 3.93
C VAL A 99 -0.56 0.74 2.55
N GLU A 100 0.36 -0.15 2.26
CA GLU A 100 0.35 -0.95 1.04
C GLU A 100 -0.04 -2.39 1.35
N VAL A 101 -1.01 -2.92 0.60
CA VAL A 101 -1.44 -4.32 0.67
C VAL A 101 -1.26 -4.96 -0.69
N THR A 102 -0.32 -5.89 -0.80
CA THR A 102 -0.03 -6.57 -2.06
C THR A 102 -0.70 -7.94 -2.14
N THR A 103 -1.20 -8.25 -3.34
CA THR A 103 -1.72 -9.58 -3.67
C THR A 103 -1.11 -10.07 -4.97
N GLY A 104 -0.51 -11.25 -4.95
CA GLY A 104 0.10 -11.87 -6.12
C GLY A 104 -0.80 -12.91 -6.78
N GLY A 105 -0.29 -13.51 -7.88
CA GLY A 105 -0.99 -14.57 -8.61
C GLY A 105 -1.92 -14.07 -9.71
N TRP A 106 -1.73 -12.83 -10.18
CA TRP A 106 -2.48 -12.21 -11.27
C TRP A 106 -1.83 -12.42 -12.65
N ASP A 107 -0.60 -12.93 -12.69
CA ASP A 107 0.11 -13.25 -13.94
C ASP A 107 -0.41 -14.55 -14.58
N MET A 108 -1.65 -14.49 -15.10
CA MET A 108 -2.44 -15.63 -15.52
C MET A 108 -2.23 -15.95 -16.99
N HIS A 109 -1.04 -16.37 -17.37
CA HIS A 109 -0.72 -16.82 -18.73
C HIS A 109 -1.38 -18.15 -19.14
N ARG A 110 -1.99 -18.87 -18.18
CA ARG A 110 -2.66 -20.18 -18.37
C ARG A 110 -3.88 -20.30 -17.46
N GLY A 111 -4.90 -21.00 -17.94
CA GLY A 111 -6.06 -21.37 -17.11
C GLY A 111 -6.76 -20.17 -16.44
N LEU A 112 -6.87 -19.05 -17.16
CA LEU A 112 -7.39 -17.77 -16.63
C LEU A 112 -8.75 -17.93 -15.95
N LYS A 113 -9.68 -18.70 -16.54
CA LYS A 113 -11.08 -18.74 -16.09
C LYS A 113 -11.22 -19.08 -14.60
N ASP A 114 -10.58 -20.15 -14.16
CA ASP A 114 -10.70 -20.61 -12.76
C ASP A 114 -9.88 -19.73 -11.81
N ALA A 115 -8.68 -19.34 -12.28
CA ALA A 115 -7.79 -18.48 -11.49
C ALA A 115 -8.40 -17.09 -11.23
N ILE A 116 -8.99 -16.44 -12.26
CA ILE A 116 -9.61 -15.12 -12.11
C ILE A 116 -10.87 -15.16 -11.24
N THR A 117 -11.64 -16.25 -11.31
CA THR A 117 -12.82 -16.42 -10.44
C THR A 117 -12.43 -16.44 -8.97
N THR A 118 -11.40 -17.19 -8.63
CA THR A 118 -10.90 -17.26 -7.24
C THR A 118 -10.29 -15.93 -6.79
N LYS A 119 -9.39 -15.37 -7.61
CA LYS A 119 -8.69 -14.12 -7.27
C LYS A 119 -9.61 -12.91 -7.25
N GLY A 120 -10.56 -12.85 -8.19
CA GLY A 120 -11.58 -11.81 -8.23
C GLY A 120 -12.45 -11.82 -6.98
N ALA A 121 -12.90 -13.00 -6.54
CA ALA A 121 -13.67 -13.13 -5.31
C ALA A 121 -12.88 -12.72 -4.05
N GLU A 122 -11.58 -13.08 -3.97
CA GLU A 122 -10.72 -12.63 -2.87
C GLU A 122 -10.59 -11.10 -2.83
N LEU A 123 -10.39 -10.47 -4.00
CA LEU A 123 -10.28 -9.02 -4.13
C LEU A 123 -11.61 -8.32 -3.79
N ASP A 124 -12.69 -8.77 -4.38
CA ASP A 124 -14.03 -8.20 -4.22
C ASP A 124 -14.47 -8.22 -2.75
N ASN A 125 -14.38 -9.37 -2.09
CA ASN A 125 -14.73 -9.52 -0.69
C ASN A 125 -13.91 -8.62 0.24
N ALA A 126 -12.59 -8.57 0.04
CA ALA A 126 -11.73 -7.80 0.92
C ALA A 126 -11.87 -6.30 0.70
N LEU A 127 -11.98 -5.86 -0.57
CA LEU A 127 -12.11 -4.46 -0.93
C LEU A 127 -13.47 -3.90 -0.50
N SER A 128 -14.55 -4.62 -0.75
CA SER A 128 -15.89 -4.21 -0.32
C SER A 128 -15.98 -4.13 1.21
N ALA A 129 -15.41 -5.10 1.93
CA ALA A 129 -15.35 -5.05 3.39
C ALA A 129 -14.57 -3.84 3.91
N LEU A 130 -13.44 -3.50 3.27
CA LEU A 130 -12.62 -2.35 3.63
C LEU A 130 -13.37 -1.03 3.41
N ILE A 131 -14.03 -0.88 2.26
CA ILE A 131 -14.83 0.31 1.92
C ILE A 131 -15.97 0.49 2.93
N ASP A 132 -16.73 -0.57 3.19
CA ASP A 132 -17.84 -0.55 4.13
C ASP A 132 -17.39 -0.19 5.55
N ASP A 133 -16.30 -0.79 6.03
CA ASP A 133 -15.77 -0.51 7.37
C ASP A 133 -15.30 0.95 7.49
N LEU A 134 -14.54 1.44 6.51
CA LEU A 134 -14.09 2.83 6.52
C LEU A 134 -15.28 3.80 6.45
N LYS A 135 -16.31 3.49 5.65
CA LYS A 135 -17.53 4.27 5.56
C LYS A 135 -18.30 4.30 6.89
N GLN A 136 -18.53 3.13 7.50
CA GLN A 136 -19.25 3.01 8.78
C GLN A 136 -18.53 3.73 9.92
N ARG A 137 -17.20 3.82 9.85
CA ARG A 137 -16.34 4.49 10.83
C ARG A 137 -16.12 5.98 10.53
N GLY A 138 -16.71 6.51 9.45
CA GLY A 138 -16.53 7.91 9.04
C GLY A 138 -15.11 8.23 8.59
N ARG A 139 -14.36 7.23 8.09
CA ARG A 139 -12.97 7.39 7.65
C ARG A 139 -12.80 7.37 6.14
N LEU A 140 -13.82 6.97 5.37
CA LEU A 140 -13.69 6.84 3.91
C LEU A 140 -13.42 8.20 3.23
N GLU A 141 -14.03 9.28 3.71
CA GLU A 141 -13.85 10.63 3.16
C GLU A 141 -12.45 11.22 3.42
N SER A 142 -11.72 10.67 4.39
CA SER A 142 -10.34 11.07 4.70
C SER A 142 -9.30 10.00 4.32
N THR A 143 -9.72 8.94 3.63
CA THR A 143 -8.86 7.84 3.20
C THR A 143 -9.05 7.58 1.72
N MET A 144 -7.97 7.69 0.94
CA MET A 144 -7.97 7.25 -0.44
C MET A 144 -7.55 5.79 -0.55
N ILE A 145 -8.31 5.01 -1.29
CA ILE A 145 -7.93 3.64 -1.66
C ILE A 145 -7.58 3.66 -3.15
N VAL A 146 -6.38 3.19 -3.46
CA VAL A 146 -5.87 3.06 -4.83
C VAL A 146 -5.71 1.57 -5.13
N VAL A 147 -6.36 1.09 -6.19
CA VAL A 147 -6.10 -0.25 -6.75
C VAL A 147 -5.38 -0.07 -8.06
N ALA A 148 -4.13 -0.52 -8.12
CA ALA A 148 -3.27 -0.35 -9.27
C ALA A 148 -2.48 -1.63 -9.56
N THR A 149 -2.09 -1.78 -10.83
CA THR A 149 -1.21 -2.82 -11.34
C THR A 149 -0.12 -2.18 -12.19
N GLU A 150 0.88 -2.97 -12.58
CA GLU A 150 1.97 -2.49 -13.44
C GLU A 150 1.53 -2.23 -14.88
N PHE A 151 0.62 -3.06 -15.42
CA PHE A 151 0.04 -2.98 -16.77
C PHE A 151 -1.20 -3.89 -16.87
N GLY A 152 -1.86 -3.86 -18.03
CA GLY A 152 -3.03 -4.67 -18.33
C GLY A 152 -2.72 -6.03 -18.96
N ARG A 153 -3.77 -6.72 -19.35
CA ARG A 153 -3.72 -8.02 -20.00
C ARG A 153 -4.41 -7.95 -21.36
N SER A 154 -3.86 -8.68 -22.35
CA SER A 154 -4.43 -8.74 -23.69
C SER A 154 -5.92 -9.12 -23.65
N PRO A 155 -6.80 -8.40 -24.35
CA PRO A 155 -8.19 -8.80 -24.51
C PRO A 155 -8.34 -10.18 -25.13
N LYS A 156 -7.38 -10.59 -25.99
CA LYS A 156 -7.35 -11.89 -26.63
C LYS A 156 -6.82 -12.98 -25.69
N ILE A 157 -7.54 -14.09 -25.63
CA ILE A 157 -7.10 -15.32 -24.94
C ILE A 157 -6.03 -16.01 -25.76
N ASN A 158 -4.92 -16.39 -25.12
CA ASN A 158 -3.82 -17.10 -25.75
C ASN A 158 -4.07 -18.63 -25.88
N VAL A 159 -3.16 -19.34 -26.52
CA VAL A 159 -3.26 -20.79 -26.76
C VAL A 159 -3.28 -21.65 -25.48
N ASN A 160 -2.88 -21.10 -24.35
CA ASN A 160 -2.89 -21.76 -23.04
C ASN A 160 -4.12 -21.40 -22.19
N ALA A 161 -5.17 -20.83 -22.80
CA ALA A 161 -6.37 -20.32 -22.11
C ALA A 161 -6.04 -19.28 -21.01
N GLY A 162 -5.02 -18.44 -21.26
CA GLY A 162 -4.60 -17.32 -20.40
C GLY A 162 -4.58 -16.01 -21.19
N ARG A 163 -4.02 -14.97 -20.60
CA ARG A 163 -3.81 -13.66 -21.22
C ARG A 163 -2.35 -13.22 -21.07
N ASP A 164 -1.81 -12.65 -22.15
CA ASP A 164 -0.46 -12.11 -22.16
C ASP A 164 -0.43 -10.65 -21.70
N HIS A 165 0.76 -10.12 -21.43
CA HIS A 165 0.95 -8.74 -21.01
C HIS A 165 0.50 -7.77 -22.11
N HIS A 166 -0.18 -6.69 -21.71
CA HIS A 166 -0.67 -5.69 -22.64
C HIS A 166 -0.65 -4.29 -21.98
N PRO A 167 0.41 -3.51 -22.21
CA PRO A 167 0.56 -2.21 -21.53
C PRO A 167 -0.23 -1.07 -22.17
N ALA A 168 -0.81 -1.27 -23.36
CA ALA A 168 -1.44 -0.19 -24.13
C ALA A 168 -2.79 0.26 -23.57
N ALA A 169 -3.50 -0.60 -22.84
CA ALA A 169 -4.75 -0.26 -22.18
C ALA A 169 -4.93 -1.09 -20.89
N PHE A 170 -5.24 -0.45 -19.79
CA PHE A 170 -5.57 -1.08 -18.51
C PHE A 170 -6.34 -0.12 -17.60
N SER A 171 -6.97 -0.64 -16.58
CA SER A 171 -7.78 0.15 -15.66
C SER A 171 -7.17 0.16 -14.26
N THR A 172 -7.35 1.28 -13.57
CA THR A 172 -7.05 1.46 -12.15
C THR A 172 -8.33 1.91 -11.44
N LEU A 173 -8.32 1.94 -10.10
CA LEU A 173 -9.47 2.33 -9.33
C LEU A 173 -9.06 3.28 -8.22
N LEU A 174 -9.77 4.42 -8.09
CA LEU A 174 -9.62 5.38 -7.02
C LEU A 174 -10.93 5.46 -6.23
N ILE A 175 -10.86 5.39 -4.91
CA ILE A 175 -12.03 5.36 -4.04
C ILE A 175 -11.77 6.24 -2.81
N GLY A 176 -12.78 6.94 -2.35
CA GLY A 176 -12.77 7.66 -1.06
C GLY A 176 -12.27 9.09 -1.16
N GLY A 177 -11.52 9.52 -0.15
CA GLY A 177 -11.19 10.92 0.05
C GLY A 177 -10.43 11.58 -1.09
N GLY A 178 -10.79 12.82 -1.39
CA GLY A 178 -10.17 13.66 -2.42
C GLY A 178 -10.59 13.33 -3.86
N ILE A 179 -11.46 12.32 -4.05
CA ILE A 179 -11.87 11.86 -5.38
C ILE A 179 -13.38 12.08 -5.62
N ASN A 180 -13.70 12.63 -6.77
CA ASN A 180 -15.04 12.73 -7.28
C ASN A 180 -15.50 11.35 -7.78
N THR A 181 -16.28 10.65 -6.96
CA THR A 181 -16.61 9.24 -7.14
C THR A 181 -17.82 9.01 -8.05
N GLY A 182 -18.01 7.74 -8.49
CA GLY A 182 -19.18 7.33 -9.26
C GLY A 182 -19.08 7.60 -10.75
N GLN A 183 -17.86 7.79 -11.27
CA GLN A 183 -17.61 8.04 -12.69
C GLN A 183 -16.58 7.05 -13.27
N VAL A 184 -16.59 6.94 -14.57
CA VAL A 184 -15.55 6.28 -15.36
C VAL A 184 -14.84 7.36 -16.18
N TYR A 185 -13.52 7.39 -16.13
CA TYR A 185 -12.68 8.30 -16.88
C TYR A 185 -11.79 7.52 -17.84
N GLY A 186 -11.82 7.88 -19.11
CA GLY A 186 -11.15 7.18 -20.19
C GLY A 186 -12.03 6.12 -20.86
N VAL A 187 -11.81 5.94 -22.15
CA VAL A 187 -12.55 5.00 -23.00
C VAL A 187 -11.54 4.20 -23.82
N SER A 188 -11.70 2.87 -23.87
CA SER A 188 -10.95 2.01 -24.79
C SER A 188 -11.67 1.88 -26.12
N ASP A 189 -10.94 1.42 -27.15
CA ASP A 189 -11.53 0.97 -28.40
C ASP A 189 -12.51 -0.21 -28.17
N GLU A 190 -13.28 -0.53 -29.21
CA GLU A 190 -14.32 -1.56 -29.18
C GLU A 190 -13.77 -2.94 -28.75
N ASP A 191 -12.54 -3.24 -29.11
CA ASP A 191 -11.87 -4.51 -28.81
C ASP A 191 -11.08 -4.48 -27.48
N GLY A 192 -10.93 -3.31 -26.85
CA GLY A 192 -10.20 -3.12 -25.59
C GLY A 192 -8.68 -3.18 -25.69
N PHE A 193 -8.12 -2.96 -26.90
CA PHE A 193 -6.68 -2.99 -27.13
C PHE A 193 -6.00 -1.66 -26.86
N TYR A 194 -6.64 -0.54 -27.17
CA TYR A 194 -6.05 0.80 -27.03
C TYR A 194 -7.01 1.76 -26.34
N VAL A 195 -6.46 2.79 -25.75
CA VAL A 195 -7.26 3.90 -25.21
C VAL A 195 -7.57 4.86 -26.36
N GLU A 196 -8.84 5.16 -26.58
CA GLU A 196 -9.33 6.06 -27.64
C GLU A 196 -9.53 7.49 -27.14
N ASP A 197 -10.03 7.65 -25.92
CA ASP A 197 -10.34 8.98 -25.36
C ASP A 197 -9.91 9.06 -23.91
N GLN A 198 -9.57 10.29 -23.46
CA GLN A 198 -9.17 10.61 -22.08
C GLN A 198 -8.05 9.68 -21.58
N ASN A 199 -7.01 9.50 -22.37
CA ASN A 199 -5.85 8.68 -22.00
C ASN A 199 -5.19 9.23 -20.72
N VAL A 200 -4.99 8.34 -19.75
CA VAL A 200 -4.32 8.66 -18.48
C VAL A 200 -2.91 8.07 -18.49
N SER A 201 -1.90 8.95 -18.49
CA SER A 201 -0.53 8.49 -18.29
C SER A 201 -0.27 8.09 -16.83
N VAL A 202 0.75 7.27 -16.60
CA VAL A 202 1.19 6.94 -15.22
C VAL A 202 1.57 8.20 -14.45
N GLN A 203 2.15 9.17 -15.14
CA GLN A 203 2.53 10.46 -14.58
C GLN A 203 1.31 11.26 -14.11
N ASP A 204 0.27 11.34 -14.96
CA ASP A 204 -0.97 12.06 -14.64
C ASP A 204 -1.75 11.34 -13.51
N PHE A 205 -1.74 10.01 -13.51
CA PHE A 205 -2.31 9.21 -12.43
C PHE A 205 -1.63 9.51 -11.09
N ASN A 206 -0.29 9.53 -11.04
CA ASN A 206 0.46 9.86 -9.84
C ASN A 206 0.24 11.32 -9.41
N ALA A 207 0.18 12.27 -10.37
CA ALA A 207 -0.14 13.67 -10.10
C ALA A 207 -1.53 13.82 -9.49
N THR A 208 -2.51 13.07 -10.01
CA THR A 208 -3.90 13.08 -9.50
C THR A 208 -3.97 12.55 -8.07
N ILE A 209 -3.29 11.44 -7.76
CA ILE A 209 -3.20 10.91 -6.39
C ILE A 209 -2.57 11.95 -5.46
N ALA A 210 -1.45 12.54 -5.86
CA ALA A 210 -0.76 13.56 -5.05
C ALA A 210 -1.66 14.77 -4.77
N ALA A 211 -2.32 15.29 -5.80
CA ALA A 211 -3.23 16.43 -5.68
C ALA A 211 -4.43 16.11 -4.77
N ALA A 212 -5.05 14.94 -4.91
CA ALA A 212 -6.15 14.49 -4.07
C ALA A 212 -5.74 14.35 -2.59
N MET A 213 -4.47 14.04 -2.32
CA MET A 213 -3.89 14.00 -0.98
C MET A 213 -3.43 15.36 -0.45
N GLY A 214 -3.59 16.44 -1.23
CA GLY A 214 -3.14 17.78 -0.87
C GLY A 214 -1.61 17.97 -0.95
N LEU A 215 -0.92 17.10 -1.70
CA LEU A 215 0.52 17.20 -1.92
C LEU A 215 0.82 18.00 -3.20
N GLN A 216 1.94 18.74 -3.18
CA GLN A 216 2.45 19.42 -4.38
C GLN A 216 3.12 18.39 -5.29
N HIS A 217 2.43 18.00 -6.36
CA HIS A 217 2.87 16.92 -7.26
C HIS A 217 4.12 17.24 -8.08
N ASP A 218 4.41 18.54 -8.28
CA ASP A 218 5.51 19.10 -9.07
C ASP A 218 6.66 19.66 -8.23
N GLU A 219 6.58 19.59 -6.90
CA GLU A 219 7.67 19.99 -6.02
C GLU A 219 8.91 19.11 -6.22
N GLU A 220 10.06 19.76 -6.44
CA GLU A 220 11.34 19.04 -6.54
C GLU A 220 11.79 18.53 -5.18
N ILE A 221 12.01 17.21 -5.13
CA ILE A 221 12.59 16.51 -4.00
C ILE A 221 13.96 15.98 -4.42
N PHE A 222 14.93 16.05 -3.53
CA PHE A 222 16.29 15.58 -3.84
C PHE A 222 16.58 14.24 -3.15
N SER A 223 17.10 13.29 -3.92
CA SER A 223 17.64 12.05 -3.35
C SER A 223 18.85 12.36 -2.46
N PRO A 224 19.29 11.42 -1.60
CA PRO A 224 20.51 11.58 -0.81
C PRO A 224 21.78 11.82 -1.65
N THR A 225 21.75 11.46 -2.95
CA THR A 225 22.83 11.69 -3.90
C THR A 225 22.67 13.01 -4.69
N GLY A 226 21.68 13.85 -4.37
CA GLY A 226 21.44 15.13 -5.01
C GLY A 226 20.71 15.09 -6.36
N ARG A 227 20.10 13.93 -6.73
CA ARG A 227 19.30 13.84 -7.95
C ARG A 227 17.89 14.41 -7.70
N PRO A 228 17.44 15.41 -8.47
CA PRO A 228 16.08 15.93 -8.37
C PRO A 228 15.06 14.96 -8.97
N PHE A 229 13.88 14.91 -8.39
CA PHE A 229 12.69 14.25 -8.93
C PHE A 229 11.43 14.88 -8.35
N THR A 230 10.31 14.71 -9.01
CA THR A 230 8.98 15.13 -8.53
C THR A 230 8.10 13.89 -8.34
N ILE A 231 7.03 14.01 -7.54
CA ILE A 231 6.08 12.91 -7.31
C ILE A 231 5.45 12.49 -8.64
N SER A 232 5.06 13.46 -9.47
CA SER A 232 4.37 13.20 -10.74
C SER A 232 5.31 12.91 -11.91
N ASN A 233 6.62 13.18 -11.79
CA ASN A 233 7.57 13.07 -12.90
C ASN A 233 7.07 13.81 -14.16
N GLY A 234 6.52 15.02 -14.00
CA GLY A 234 6.00 15.87 -15.06
C GLY A 234 4.53 15.63 -15.43
N GLY A 235 3.80 14.80 -14.69
CA GLY A 235 2.36 14.60 -14.89
C GLY A 235 1.51 15.79 -14.43
N THR A 236 0.30 15.84 -14.96
CA THR A 236 -0.71 16.84 -14.62
C THR A 236 -1.91 16.17 -13.94
N PRO A 237 -2.41 16.70 -12.80
CA PRO A 237 -3.60 16.16 -12.16
C PRO A 237 -4.82 16.25 -13.07
N ILE A 238 -5.64 15.22 -13.07
CA ILE A 238 -6.90 15.15 -13.81
C ILE A 238 -7.97 15.83 -12.97
N ALA A 239 -8.31 17.08 -13.30
CA ALA A 239 -9.21 17.90 -12.51
C ALA A 239 -10.61 17.27 -12.34
N ASP A 240 -11.12 16.60 -13.37
CA ASP A 240 -12.45 15.96 -13.34
C ASP A 240 -12.56 14.83 -12.29
N LEU A 241 -11.44 14.25 -11.89
CA LEU A 241 -11.39 13.20 -10.87
C LEU A 241 -11.25 13.74 -9.44
N LEU A 242 -10.94 15.03 -9.26
CA LEU A 242 -10.71 15.64 -7.95
C LEU A 242 -12.01 16.19 -7.36
N ALA A 243 -12.21 15.98 -6.03
CA ALA A 243 -13.39 16.45 -5.29
C ALA A 243 -13.25 17.92 -4.85
#